data_a28ff52f6bf3b149734225bfc33f1950
#
_entry.id   a28ff52f6bf3b149734225bfc33f1950
#
_cell.length_a   1.000
_cell.length_b   1.000
_cell.length_c   1.000
_cell.angle_alpha   90.00
_cell.angle_beta   90.00
_cell.angle_gamma   90.00
#
_symmetry.space_group_name_H-M   'P 1'
#
loop_
_entity.id
_entity.type
_entity.pdbx_description
1 polymer ?
#
loop_
_entity_poly.entity_id
_entity_poly.type
_entity_poly.pdbx_seq_one_letter_code
_entity_poly.pdbx_strand_id
1 'polypeptide(L)'
;MTINLKNFLKDKPKMSKMGEFQQLQEIDGLEISAISADLYGSGRDDLCLFYFKDGANYGAVYTNNSICSESITWNRNIRKKFIKALLVNTKNANTFTGSQGQESLESISKSLAKNLTLKEAQKEDGTSNVVKPNEILFAST
;
A
#
# COMPACT_ATOMS: atom_id res chain seq x y z
N MET A 1 -3.12 -14.96 7.21
CA MET A 1 -2.51 -15.71 6.09
C MET A 1 -1.05 -15.30 6.03
N THR A 2 -0.13 -16.12 6.51
CA THR A 2 1.30 -15.80 6.52
C THR A 2 1.82 -15.99 5.10
N ILE A 3 2.25 -14.92 4.44
CA ILE A 3 2.83 -15.02 3.10
C ILE A 3 4.19 -15.68 3.25
N ASN A 4 4.34 -16.89 2.70
CA ASN A 4 5.63 -17.54 2.63
C ASN A 4 6.43 -16.91 1.48
N LEU A 5 7.33 -15.99 1.81
CA LEU A 5 8.18 -15.29 0.86
C LEU A 5 8.95 -16.23 -0.08
N LYS A 6 9.28 -17.46 0.38
CA LYS A 6 9.94 -18.48 -0.47
C LYS A 6 9.09 -18.90 -1.67
N ASN A 7 7.76 -18.94 -1.55
CA ASN A 7 6.89 -19.28 -2.67
C ASN A 7 6.70 -18.11 -3.64
N PHE A 8 6.65 -16.89 -3.13
CA PHE A 8 6.59 -15.67 -3.92
C PHE A 8 7.85 -15.46 -4.80
N LEU A 9 9.01 -15.94 -4.34
CA LEU A 9 10.29 -15.76 -5.02
C LEU A 9 10.66 -16.91 -5.96
N LYS A 10 9.88 -18.00 -6.02
CA LYS A 10 10.16 -19.13 -6.94
C LYS A 10 10.04 -18.78 -8.41
N ASP A 11 9.16 -17.84 -8.75
CA ASP A 11 8.94 -17.38 -10.12
C ASP A 11 9.60 -16.02 -10.36
N LYS A 12 10.90 -15.92 -10.09
CA LYS A 12 11.66 -14.70 -10.40
C LYS A 12 11.49 -14.33 -11.87
N PRO A 13 11.08 -13.10 -12.20
CA PRO A 13 11.13 -12.65 -13.58
C PRO A 13 12.54 -12.82 -14.12
N LYS A 14 12.70 -13.40 -15.31
CA LYS A 14 14.01 -13.65 -15.96
C LYS A 14 14.89 -12.41 -16.10
N MET A 15 14.32 -11.22 -15.89
CA MET A 15 15.01 -9.92 -15.97
C MET A 15 15.54 -9.40 -14.61
N SER A 16 15.25 -10.06 -13.51
CA SER A 16 15.76 -9.62 -12.21
C SER A 16 17.21 -10.05 -12.05
N LYS A 17 18.14 -9.08 -12.07
CA LYS A 17 19.54 -9.30 -11.70
C LYS A 17 19.77 -9.30 -10.19
N MET A 18 18.71 -9.23 -9.39
CA MET A 18 18.82 -9.30 -7.95
C MET A 18 19.25 -10.71 -7.56
N GLY A 19 20.29 -10.82 -6.74
CA GLY A 19 20.76 -12.07 -6.16
C GLY A 19 19.70 -12.73 -5.28
N GLU A 20 20.09 -13.75 -4.54
CA GLU A 20 19.22 -14.38 -3.56
C GLU A 20 18.79 -13.34 -2.52
N PHE A 21 17.48 -13.25 -2.27
CA PHE A 21 16.98 -12.41 -1.20
C PHE A 21 17.40 -12.99 0.13
N GLN A 22 18.00 -12.17 0.98
CA GLN A 22 18.24 -12.54 2.36
C GLN A 22 16.90 -12.84 3.04
N GLN A 23 16.90 -13.82 3.94
CA GLN A 23 15.73 -14.09 4.76
C GLN A 23 15.47 -12.86 5.63
N LEU A 24 14.39 -12.13 5.32
CA LEU A 24 13.97 -10.99 6.14
C LEU A 24 13.39 -11.50 7.45
N GLN A 25 13.77 -10.87 8.54
CA GLN A 25 13.12 -11.09 9.83
C GLN A 25 11.70 -10.53 9.80
N GLU A 26 10.81 -11.15 10.56
CA GLU A 26 9.47 -10.59 10.76
C GLU A 26 9.58 -9.23 11.46
N ILE A 27 8.82 -8.27 10.97
CA ILE A 27 8.70 -6.94 11.58
C ILE A 27 7.42 -6.96 12.40
N ASP A 28 7.56 -6.83 13.70
CA ASP A 28 6.41 -6.80 14.60
C ASP A 28 5.46 -5.64 14.25
N GLY A 29 4.16 -5.92 14.27
CA GLY A 29 3.14 -4.95 13.91
C GLY A 29 2.98 -4.67 12.41
N LEU A 30 3.78 -5.27 11.51
CA LEU A 30 3.62 -5.14 10.06
C LEU A 30 2.91 -6.36 9.46
N GLU A 31 1.79 -6.13 8.79
CA GLU A 31 1.12 -7.12 7.95
C GLU A 31 1.25 -6.73 6.49
N ILE A 32 1.57 -7.71 5.63
CA ILE A 32 1.68 -7.52 4.18
C ILE A 32 0.71 -8.47 3.50
N SER A 33 -0.05 -7.95 2.54
CA SER A 33 -0.96 -8.72 1.69
C SER A 33 -0.76 -8.32 0.24
N ALA A 34 -0.67 -9.30 -0.65
CA ALA A 34 -0.65 -9.09 -2.09
C ALA A 34 -1.78 -9.89 -2.73
N ILE A 35 -2.45 -9.28 -3.69
CA ILE A 35 -3.57 -9.86 -4.42
C ILE A 35 -3.54 -9.42 -5.88
N SER A 36 -4.22 -10.18 -6.74
CA SER A 36 -4.57 -9.73 -8.08
C SER A 36 -5.84 -8.91 -8.03
N ALA A 37 -5.76 -7.64 -8.46
CA ALA A 37 -6.92 -6.81 -8.81
C ALA A 37 -7.22 -6.90 -10.31
N ASP A 38 -6.56 -7.84 -11.00
CA ASP A 38 -6.68 -8.15 -12.43
C ASP A 38 -6.35 -6.98 -13.38
N LEU A 39 -5.48 -6.07 -12.94
CA LEU A 39 -5.02 -4.96 -13.76
C LEU A 39 -4.21 -5.43 -14.98
N TYR A 40 -3.66 -6.66 -14.90
CA TYR A 40 -2.92 -7.30 -15.99
C TYR A 40 -3.75 -8.26 -16.84
N GLY A 41 -4.95 -8.63 -16.40
CA GLY A 41 -5.76 -9.67 -17.06
C GLY A 41 -5.12 -11.07 -17.06
N SER A 42 -4.24 -11.35 -16.08
CA SER A 42 -3.44 -12.58 -16.05
C SER A 42 -3.43 -13.28 -14.69
N GLY A 43 -4.24 -12.82 -13.74
CA GLY A 43 -4.28 -13.34 -12.36
C GLY A 43 -2.98 -13.09 -11.57
N ARG A 44 -2.09 -12.23 -12.08
CA ARG A 44 -0.86 -11.86 -11.40
C ARG A 44 -1.15 -10.86 -10.29
N ASP A 45 -0.44 -10.98 -9.17
CA ASP A 45 -0.52 -10.01 -8.08
C ASP A 45 -0.06 -8.63 -8.57
N ASP A 46 -0.94 -7.66 -8.47
CA ASP A 46 -0.74 -6.29 -8.94
C ASP A 46 -1.13 -5.24 -7.90
N LEU A 47 -1.63 -5.68 -6.75
CA LEU A 47 -1.97 -4.83 -5.64
C LEU A 47 -1.33 -5.37 -4.35
N CYS A 48 -0.59 -4.52 -3.64
CA CYS A 48 0.07 -4.86 -2.38
C CYS A 48 -0.30 -3.86 -1.29
N LEU A 49 -0.71 -4.36 -0.13
CA LEU A 49 -1.01 -3.58 1.06
C LEU A 49 0.03 -3.86 2.15
N PHE A 50 0.65 -2.80 2.65
CA PHE A 50 1.42 -2.80 3.89
C PHE A 50 0.54 -2.18 4.96
N TYR A 51 0.23 -2.92 6.02
CA TYR A 51 -0.58 -2.46 7.12
C TYR A 51 0.23 -2.47 8.42
N PHE A 52 0.33 -1.32 9.06
CA PHE A 52 1.04 -1.10 10.32
C PHE A 52 0.02 -1.05 11.46
N LYS A 53 -0.11 -2.12 12.22
CA LYS A 53 -1.13 -2.25 13.30
C LYS A 53 -1.08 -1.10 14.28
N ASP A 54 0.13 -0.77 14.74
CA ASP A 54 0.36 0.32 15.69
C ASP A 54 0.65 1.64 15.00
N GLY A 55 0.68 1.61 13.66
CA GLY A 55 1.11 2.70 12.81
C GLY A 55 2.62 2.83 12.74
N ALA A 56 3.09 3.65 11.81
CA ALA A 56 4.51 3.88 11.58
C ALA A 56 4.80 5.35 11.33
N ASN A 57 5.92 5.82 11.86
CA ASN A 57 6.48 7.09 11.43
C ASN A 57 7.15 6.90 10.06
N TYR A 58 7.01 7.89 9.19
CA TYR A 58 7.62 7.82 7.86
C TYR A 58 8.32 9.12 7.47
N GLY A 59 9.30 9.00 6.59
CA GLY A 59 9.89 10.11 5.86
C GLY A 59 9.75 9.85 4.36
N ALA A 60 9.48 10.91 3.59
CA ALA A 60 9.32 10.81 2.16
C ALA A 60 10.02 11.94 1.42
N VAL A 61 10.54 11.60 0.25
CA VAL A 61 11.03 12.56 -0.74
C VAL A 61 10.22 12.41 -2.01
N TYR A 62 9.92 13.51 -2.66
CA TYR A 62 9.09 13.53 -3.86
C TYR A 62 9.79 14.27 -4.98
N THR A 63 9.42 13.95 -6.22
CA THR A 63 9.90 14.67 -7.39
C THR A 63 9.51 16.15 -7.34
N ASN A 64 10.37 17.03 -7.81
CA ASN A 64 10.06 18.45 -7.99
C ASN A 64 9.39 18.74 -9.36
N ASN A 65 9.13 17.71 -10.17
CA ASN A 65 8.43 17.87 -11.43
C ASN A 65 7.03 18.43 -11.17
N SER A 66 6.60 19.38 -12.00
CA SER A 66 5.23 19.90 -12.02
C SER A 66 4.21 18.85 -12.46
N ILE A 67 4.67 17.86 -13.24
CA ILE A 67 3.87 16.72 -13.68
C ILE A 67 4.21 15.55 -12.77
N CYS A 68 3.28 15.18 -11.90
CA CYS A 68 3.42 14.02 -11.02
C CYS A 68 2.11 13.23 -10.99
N SER A 69 2.19 11.99 -10.49
CA SER A 69 0.98 11.17 -10.33
C SER A 69 0.10 11.70 -9.19
N GLU A 70 -1.19 11.39 -9.26
CA GLU A 70 -2.14 11.77 -8.21
C GLU A 70 -1.80 11.12 -6.86
N SER A 71 -1.15 9.97 -6.86
CA SER A 71 -0.61 9.33 -5.65
C SER A 71 0.43 10.22 -4.94
N ILE A 72 1.29 10.89 -5.71
CA ILE A 72 2.26 11.85 -5.15
C ILE A 72 1.56 13.08 -4.60
N THR A 73 0.59 13.61 -5.33
CA THR A 73 -0.23 14.76 -4.89
C THR A 73 -0.98 14.43 -3.59
N TRP A 74 -1.60 13.25 -3.52
CA TRP A 74 -2.24 12.74 -2.31
C TRP A 74 -1.28 12.69 -1.14
N ASN A 75 -0.13 12.01 -1.30
CA ASN A 75 0.85 11.83 -0.23
C ASN A 75 1.43 13.15 0.27
N ARG A 76 1.68 14.12 -0.61
CA ARG A 76 2.14 15.47 -0.24
C ARG A 76 1.15 16.23 0.62
N ASN A 77 -0.15 15.98 0.45
CA ASN A 77 -1.22 16.61 1.21
C ASN A 77 -1.40 15.99 2.59
N ILE A 78 -0.83 14.80 2.84
CA ILE A 78 -0.80 14.20 4.15
C ILE A 78 0.24 14.91 5.01
N ARG A 79 -0.24 15.74 5.93
CA ARG A 79 0.65 16.52 6.84
C ARG A 79 1.13 15.75 8.06
N LYS A 80 0.56 14.57 8.30
CA LYS A 80 0.96 13.71 9.41
C LYS A 80 2.24 12.97 9.05
N LYS A 81 3.15 12.82 10.04
CA LYS A 81 4.34 11.96 9.92
C LYS A 81 4.08 10.51 10.35
N PHE A 82 2.84 10.15 10.53
CA PHE A 82 2.38 8.88 11.04
C PHE A 82 1.34 8.30 10.09
N ILE A 83 1.51 7.04 9.72
CA ILE A 83 0.63 6.31 8.79
C ILE A 83 0.21 4.98 9.36
N LYS A 84 -0.92 4.48 8.90
CA LYS A 84 -1.43 3.13 9.20
C LYS A 84 -1.30 2.18 8.02
N ALA A 85 -1.24 2.68 6.79
CA ALA A 85 -1.13 1.82 5.62
C ALA A 85 -0.40 2.48 4.44
N LEU A 86 0.20 1.64 3.60
CA LEU A 86 0.67 1.97 2.26
C LEU A 86 0.05 0.98 1.28
N LEU A 87 -0.70 1.49 0.30
CA LEU A 87 -1.24 0.70 -0.79
C LEU A 87 -0.42 0.96 -2.06
N VAL A 88 0.08 -0.12 -2.63
CA VAL A 88 0.90 -0.08 -3.85
C VAL A 88 0.18 -0.84 -4.96
N ASN A 89 0.02 -0.21 -6.12
CA ASN A 89 -0.44 -0.90 -7.32
C ASN A 89 0.61 -0.84 -8.43
N THR A 90 0.58 -1.84 -9.30
CA THR A 90 1.39 -1.87 -10.52
C THR A 90 0.51 -1.71 -11.76
N LYS A 91 1.11 -1.33 -12.90
CA LYS A 91 0.49 -1.16 -14.23
C LYS A 91 -0.37 0.10 -14.40
N ASN A 92 -0.88 0.70 -13.35
CA ASN A 92 -1.69 1.92 -13.46
C ASN A 92 -1.02 3.06 -12.66
N ALA A 93 -0.26 3.88 -13.35
CA ALA A 93 0.54 4.94 -12.75
C ALA A 93 -0.29 6.11 -12.19
N ASN A 94 -1.59 6.19 -12.49
CA ASN A 94 -2.48 7.27 -12.08
C ASN A 94 -1.88 8.68 -12.34
N THR A 95 -1.35 8.88 -13.55
CA THR A 95 -0.74 10.14 -14.01
C THR A 95 -1.60 10.73 -15.10
N PHE A 96 -1.79 12.06 -15.11
CA PHE A 96 -2.66 12.78 -16.04
C PHE A 96 -4.14 12.38 -15.95
N THR A 97 -4.61 11.94 -14.80
CA THR A 97 -6.00 11.53 -14.58
C THR A 97 -6.85 12.66 -14.00
N GLY A 98 -6.22 13.78 -13.61
CA GLY A 98 -6.89 14.98 -13.11
C GLY A 98 -7.78 14.72 -11.89
N SER A 99 -8.91 15.40 -11.81
CA SER A 99 -9.86 15.27 -10.68
C SER A 99 -10.36 13.83 -10.48
N GLN A 100 -10.57 13.08 -11.55
CA GLN A 100 -11.02 11.70 -11.48
C GLN A 100 -10.03 10.79 -10.74
N GLY A 101 -8.72 11.00 -10.96
CA GLY A 101 -7.68 10.27 -10.24
C GLY A 101 -7.67 10.57 -8.75
N GLN A 102 -7.88 11.85 -8.37
CA GLN A 102 -7.98 12.28 -6.97
C GLN A 102 -9.22 11.69 -6.29
N GLU A 103 -10.39 11.80 -6.93
CA GLU A 103 -11.65 11.23 -6.43
C GLU A 103 -11.55 9.72 -6.22
N SER A 104 -10.87 9.02 -7.14
CA SER A 104 -10.62 7.58 -7.03
C SER A 104 -9.77 7.26 -5.80
N LEU A 105 -8.66 7.99 -5.56
CA LEU A 105 -7.82 7.80 -4.38
C LEU A 105 -8.57 8.11 -3.09
N GLU A 106 -9.41 9.15 -3.08
CA GLU A 106 -10.25 9.48 -1.94
C GLU A 106 -11.25 8.36 -1.63
N SER A 107 -11.91 7.81 -2.65
CA SER A 107 -12.85 6.69 -2.51
C SER A 107 -12.15 5.44 -1.98
N ILE A 108 -10.99 5.09 -2.56
CA ILE A 108 -10.19 3.94 -2.14
C ILE A 108 -9.73 4.13 -0.69
N SER A 109 -9.24 5.31 -0.32
CA SER A 109 -8.75 5.59 1.02
C SER A 109 -9.87 5.46 2.08
N LYS A 110 -11.07 5.97 1.78
CA LYS A 110 -12.24 5.84 2.66
C LYS A 110 -12.66 4.37 2.83
N SER A 111 -12.71 3.63 1.72
CA SER A 111 -13.07 2.20 1.75
C SER A 111 -12.05 1.37 2.52
N LEU A 112 -10.76 1.58 2.25
CA LEU A 112 -9.68 0.87 2.93
C LEU A 112 -9.64 1.20 4.42
N ALA A 113 -9.76 2.48 4.79
CA ALA A 113 -9.80 2.92 6.18
C ALA A 113 -10.95 2.27 6.95
N LYS A 114 -12.15 2.21 6.34
CA LYS A 114 -13.32 1.53 6.93
C LYS A 114 -13.06 0.05 7.16
N ASN A 115 -12.53 -0.65 6.16
CA ASN A 115 -12.29 -2.10 6.26
C ASN A 115 -11.19 -2.43 7.28
N LEU A 116 -10.10 -1.65 7.33
CA LEU A 116 -9.06 -1.83 8.34
C LEU A 116 -9.58 -1.56 9.74
N THR A 117 -10.40 -0.52 9.94
CA THR A 117 -11.05 -0.24 11.23
C THR A 117 -11.96 -1.40 11.66
N LEU A 118 -12.76 -1.97 10.76
CA LEU A 118 -13.61 -3.12 11.06
C LEU A 118 -12.79 -4.37 11.43
N LYS A 119 -11.66 -4.60 10.75
CA LYS A 119 -10.72 -5.68 11.07
C LYS A 119 -10.16 -5.52 12.49
N GLU A 120 -9.78 -4.31 12.88
CA GLU A 120 -9.29 -4.04 14.23
C GLU A 120 -10.38 -4.20 15.30
N ALA A 121 -11.62 -3.79 15.02
CA ALA A 121 -12.75 -3.93 15.93
C ALA A 121 -13.16 -5.39 16.21
N GLN A 122 -12.73 -6.35 15.39
CA GLN A 122 -12.98 -7.78 15.58
C GLN A 122 -11.97 -8.46 16.52
N LYS A 123 -10.95 -7.73 16.99
CA LYS A 123 -10.00 -8.25 17.97
C LYS A 123 -10.63 -8.26 19.36
N GLU A 124 -10.39 -9.35 20.09
CA GLU A 124 -10.98 -9.57 21.44
C GLU A 124 -10.42 -8.64 22.52
N ASP A 125 -9.34 -7.89 22.24
CA ASP A 125 -8.68 -7.01 23.21
C ASP A 125 -9.36 -5.65 23.45
N GLY A 126 -10.47 -5.38 22.73
CA GLY A 126 -11.27 -4.16 22.93
C GLY A 126 -10.60 -2.86 22.50
N THR A 127 -9.40 -2.90 21.92
CA THR A 127 -8.71 -1.71 21.41
C THR A 127 -9.22 -1.39 20.00
N SER A 128 -10.13 -0.44 19.91
CA SER A 128 -10.62 0.07 18.63
C SER A 128 -9.61 1.04 18.01
N ASN A 129 -8.72 0.54 17.18
CA ASN A 129 -7.81 1.36 16.39
C ASN A 129 -8.52 1.87 15.13
N VAL A 130 -9.08 3.07 15.19
CA VAL A 130 -9.72 3.72 14.05
C VAL A 130 -8.66 4.16 13.04
N VAL A 131 -8.71 3.62 11.84
CA VAL A 131 -7.87 4.04 10.71
C VAL A 131 -8.55 5.18 9.96
N LYS A 132 -7.81 6.23 9.65
CA LYS A 132 -8.34 7.40 8.93
C LYS A 132 -7.81 7.43 7.49
N PRO A 133 -8.59 7.96 6.51
CA PRO A 133 -8.13 8.07 5.12
C PRO A 133 -6.78 8.78 4.96
N ASN A 134 -6.53 9.83 5.76
CA ASN A 134 -5.28 10.59 5.77
C ASN A 134 -4.12 9.91 6.53
N GLU A 135 -4.24 8.65 6.86
CA GLU A 135 -3.21 7.77 7.41
C GLU A 135 -2.80 6.67 6.39
N ILE A 136 -3.28 6.81 5.15
CA ILE A 136 -3.02 5.87 4.06
C ILE A 136 -2.21 6.56 2.97
N LEU A 137 -1.04 6.02 2.66
CA LEU A 137 -0.22 6.43 1.52
C LEU A 137 -0.52 5.55 0.30
N PHE A 138 -0.27 6.10 -0.87
CA PHE A 138 -0.38 5.39 -2.14
C PHE A 138 0.93 5.42 -2.92
N ALA A 139 1.24 4.33 -3.61
CA ALA A 139 2.26 4.28 -4.63
C ALA A 139 1.73 3.54 -5.85
N SER A 140 2.07 4.02 -7.04
CA SER A 140 1.66 3.40 -8.30
C SER A 140 2.79 3.40 -9.32
N THR A 141 2.89 2.32 -10.08
CA THR A 141 3.93 2.12 -11.12
C THR A 141 3.33 1.78 -12.47
#